data_9c07da9ae2b0dc01852efd4b33a27006
#
_entry.id   9c07da9ae2b0dc01852efd4b33a27006
#
_cell.length_a   1.000
_cell.length_b   1.000
_cell.length_c   1.000
_cell.angle_alpha   90.00
_cell.angle_beta   90.00
_cell.angle_gamma   90.00
#
_symmetry.space_group_name_H-M   'P 1'
#
loop_
_entity.id
_entity.type
_entity.pdbx_description
1 polymer ?
#
loop_
_entity_poly.entity_id
_entity_poly.type
_entity_poly.pdbx_seq_one_letter_code
_entity_poly.pdbx_strand_id
1 'polypeptide(L)'
;MKKQFSIFLLIFFVSANINAEISGVNIRDLTQLYNHQIIKVLVGNKLFGHYDDGDYRGPVEEIHYKNRDYEITANGITYRGKWKTLNNEICYKQSNWVDYKCVLVYVGFNDGMKLYFVKKVDRGVVYVAGMIYEEIYKSIKL
;
A
#
# COMPACT_ATOMS: atom_id res chain seq x y z
N MET A 1 15.21 27.69 59.10
CA MET A 1 14.93 28.09 57.73
C MET A 1 15.18 26.88 56.80
N LYS A 2 14.14 26.20 56.37
CA LYS A 2 14.26 25.09 55.44
C LYS A 2 14.09 25.64 54.03
N LYS A 3 15.17 25.62 53.22
CA LYS A 3 15.11 25.97 51.81
C LYS A 3 14.49 24.80 51.06
N GLN A 4 13.28 24.96 50.53
CA GLN A 4 12.70 24.03 49.56
C GLN A 4 13.36 24.28 48.22
N PHE A 5 14.06 23.28 47.73
CA PHE A 5 14.54 23.22 46.34
C PHE A 5 13.41 22.65 45.49
N SER A 6 12.74 23.51 44.71
CA SER A 6 11.78 23.12 43.69
C SER A 6 12.56 22.64 42.46
N ILE A 7 12.58 21.32 42.26
CA ILE A 7 13.12 20.73 41.04
C ILE A 7 12.03 20.86 39.99
N PHE A 8 12.20 21.79 39.07
CA PHE A 8 11.40 21.88 37.85
C PHE A 8 11.84 20.76 36.94
N LEU A 9 11.05 19.68 36.88
CA LEU A 9 11.23 18.59 35.91
C LEU A 9 10.76 19.07 34.54
N LEU A 10 11.69 19.53 33.72
CA LEU A 10 11.41 19.87 32.32
C LEU A 10 11.21 18.56 31.57
N ILE A 11 9.95 18.19 31.35
CA ILE A 11 9.60 17.07 30.49
C ILE A 11 9.77 17.56 29.05
N PHE A 12 10.88 17.19 28.42
CA PHE A 12 11.07 17.32 27.01
C PHE A 12 10.15 16.30 26.31
N PHE A 13 9.03 16.76 25.80
CA PHE A 13 8.30 16.00 24.79
C PHE A 13 9.14 15.97 23.51
N VAL A 14 9.92 14.92 23.36
CA VAL A 14 10.51 14.57 22.08
C VAL A 14 9.35 14.08 21.21
N SER A 15 8.82 14.97 20.40
CA SER A 15 7.91 14.59 19.31
C SER A 15 8.73 13.72 18.36
N ALA A 16 8.64 12.41 18.51
CA ALA A 16 9.18 11.48 17.53
C ALA A 16 8.42 11.73 16.22
N ASN A 17 9.04 12.47 15.31
CA ASN A 17 8.61 12.55 13.93
C ASN A 17 8.81 11.15 13.32
N ILE A 18 7.78 10.32 13.40
CA ILE A 18 7.77 9.03 12.77
C ILE A 18 7.57 9.31 11.28
N ASN A 19 8.68 9.45 10.57
CA ASN A 19 8.68 9.46 9.11
C ASN A 19 8.51 8.01 8.66
N ALA A 20 7.28 7.64 8.33
CA ALA A 20 7.04 6.37 7.67
C ALA A 20 7.54 6.49 6.23
N GLU A 21 8.66 5.86 5.94
CA GLU A 21 9.19 5.72 4.58
C GLU A 21 8.65 4.45 3.94
N ILE A 22 8.23 4.57 2.70
CA ILE A 22 7.83 3.45 1.85
C ILE A 22 8.80 3.44 0.68
N SER A 23 9.68 2.44 0.63
CA SER A 23 10.68 2.29 -0.44
C SER A 23 11.46 3.58 -0.72
N GLY A 24 11.92 4.26 0.34
CA GLY A 24 12.63 5.54 0.24
C GLY A 24 11.75 6.76 -0.05
N VAL A 25 10.43 6.59 -0.09
CA VAL A 25 9.46 7.69 -0.28
C VAL A 25 8.70 7.93 1.01
N ASN A 26 8.65 9.17 1.44
CA ASN A 26 7.85 9.54 2.61
C ASN A 26 6.37 9.41 2.28
N ILE A 27 5.60 8.69 3.10
CA ILE A 27 4.15 8.50 2.88
C ILE A 27 3.38 9.83 2.80
N ARG A 28 3.89 10.89 3.44
CA ARG A 28 3.29 12.23 3.39
C ARG A 28 3.36 12.87 2.01
N ASP A 29 4.29 12.41 1.16
CA ASP A 29 4.45 12.87 -0.22
C ASP A 29 3.58 12.09 -1.20
N LEU A 30 2.83 11.10 -0.69
CA LEU A 30 1.91 10.27 -1.45
C LEU A 30 0.46 10.70 -1.18
N THR A 31 -0.41 10.50 -2.17
CA THR A 31 -1.84 10.73 -2.05
C THR A 31 -2.57 9.40 -1.93
N GLN A 32 -3.33 9.22 -0.84
CA GLN A 32 -4.17 8.04 -0.68
C GLN A 32 -5.32 8.07 -1.66
N LEU A 33 -5.60 6.94 -2.32
CA LEU A 33 -6.77 6.75 -3.16
C LEU A 33 -7.93 6.19 -2.34
N TYR A 34 -9.13 6.61 -2.68
CA TYR A 34 -10.38 6.17 -2.06
C TYR A 34 -11.11 5.17 -2.98
N ASN A 35 -12.10 4.47 -2.46
CA ASN A 35 -12.78 3.36 -3.14
C ASN A 35 -13.06 3.58 -4.65
N HIS A 36 -13.70 4.71 -5.01
CA HIS A 36 -14.03 4.99 -6.42
C HIS A 36 -12.80 5.31 -7.28
N GLN A 37 -11.77 5.92 -6.69
CA GLN A 37 -10.51 6.22 -7.36
C GLN A 37 -9.70 4.95 -7.59
N ILE A 38 -9.66 4.05 -6.60
CA ILE A 38 -9.04 2.73 -6.71
C ILE A 38 -9.66 1.96 -7.88
N ILE A 39 -11.00 1.88 -7.91
CA ILE A 39 -11.72 1.19 -9.00
C ILE A 39 -11.37 1.81 -10.36
N LYS A 40 -11.38 3.14 -10.46
CA LYS A 40 -11.07 3.85 -11.71
C LYS A 40 -9.67 3.59 -12.23
N VAL A 41 -8.70 3.45 -11.33
CA VAL A 41 -7.30 3.23 -11.71
C VAL A 41 -7.03 1.77 -12.05
N LEU A 42 -7.66 0.83 -11.35
CA LEU A 42 -7.33 -0.59 -11.47
C LEU A 42 -8.13 -1.31 -12.56
N VAL A 43 -9.45 -1.07 -12.66
CA VAL A 43 -10.31 -1.83 -13.58
C VAL A 43 -9.96 -1.55 -15.03
N GLY A 44 -9.72 -2.62 -15.79
CA GLY A 44 -9.38 -2.54 -17.22
C GLY A 44 -7.95 -2.11 -17.50
N ASN A 45 -7.11 -2.06 -16.47
CA ASN A 45 -5.70 -1.76 -16.59
C ASN A 45 -4.84 -2.96 -16.20
N LYS A 46 -3.71 -3.11 -16.89
CA LYS A 46 -2.65 -4.03 -16.53
C LYS A 46 -1.56 -3.24 -15.83
N LEU A 47 -1.21 -3.66 -14.62
CA LEU A 47 -0.22 -3.03 -13.77
C LEU A 47 1.07 -3.83 -13.82
N PHE A 48 2.21 -3.15 -13.95
CA PHE A 48 3.53 -3.76 -13.87
C PHE A 48 4.34 -3.06 -12.79
N GLY A 49 4.98 -3.84 -11.96
CA GLY A 49 5.78 -3.33 -10.87
C GLY A 49 6.65 -4.41 -10.24
N HIS A 50 6.90 -4.25 -8.97
CA HIS A 50 7.70 -5.19 -8.20
C HIS A 50 7.19 -5.32 -6.76
N TYR A 51 7.47 -6.47 -6.16
CA TYR A 51 7.38 -6.68 -4.73
C TYR A 51 8.61 -6.08 -4.05
N ASP A 52 8.38 -5.23 -3.06
CA ASP A 52 9.44 -4.58 -2.29
C ASP A 52 9.56 -5.12 -0.86
N ASP A 53 8.67 -6.01 -0.47
CA ASP A 53 8.62 -6.57 0.88
C ASP A 53 8.89 -8.09 0.88
N GLY A 54 9.68 -8.52 1.87
CA GLY A 54 9.90 -9.93 2.21
C GLY A 54 10.75 -10.73 1.23
N ASP A 55 10.55 -12.05 1.30
CA ASP A 55 11.31 -13.05 0.54
C ASP A 55 10.94 -13.12 -0.95
N TYR A 56 9.90 -12.39 -1.37
CA TYR A 56 9.35 -12.45 -2.73
C TYR A 56 9.66 -11.22 -3.57
N ARG A 57 10.80 -10.59 -3.33
CA ARG A 57 11.24 -9.45 -4.15
C ARG A 57 11.36 -9.87 -5.60
N GLY A 58 10.68 -9.16 -6.49
CA GLY A 58 10.75 -9.44 -7.90
C GLY A 58 9.63 -8.80 -8.70
N PRO A 59 9.64 -8.99 -10.02
CA PRO A 59 8.63 -8.41 -10.90
C PRO A 59 7.25 -8.97 -10.60
N VAL A 60 6.25 -8.10 -10.69
CA VAL A 60 4.85 -8.43 -10.51
C VAL A 60 4.01 -7.78 -11.60
N GLU A 61 3.00 -8.50 -12.02
CA GLU A 61 2.03 -8.10 -13.03
C GLU A 61 0.63 -8.37 -12.49
N GLU A 62 -0.28 -7.41 -12.56
CA GLU A 62 -1.61 -7.54 -11.97
C GLU A 62 -2.70 -7.00 -12.87
N ILE A 63 -3.84 -7.70 -12.91
CA ILE A 63 -5.03 -7.34 -13.68
C ILE A 63 -6.26 -7.45 -12.79
N HIS A 64 -7.08 -6.38 -12.79
CA HIS A 64 -8.37 -6.35 -12.10
C HIS A 64 -9.50 -6.31 -13.11
N TYR A 65 -10.37 -7.31 -13.07
CA TYR A 65 -11.52 -7.43 -13.95
C TYR A 65 -12.77 -6.77 -13.35
N LYS A 66 -13.63 -6.24 -14.21
CA LYS A 66 -14.89 -5.60 -13.79
C LYS A 66 -15.82 -6.53 -12.99
N ASN A 67 -15.78 -7.83 -13.29
CA ASN A 67 -16.55 -8.87 -12.59
C ASN A 67 -16.00 -9.22 -11.20
N ARG A 68 -15.00 -8.46 -10.71
CA ARG A 68 -14.33 -8.68 -9.42
C ARG A 68 -13.37 -9.87 -9.37
N ASP A 69 -13.02 -10.45 -10.50
CA ASP A 69 -11.88 -11.34 -10.56
C ASP A 69 -10.57 -10.56 -10.63
N TYR A 70 -9.48 -11.15 -10.20
CA TYR A 70 -8.15 -10.63 -10.43
C TYR A 70 -7.16 -11.75 -10.76
N GLU A 71 -6.10 -11.37 -11.43
CA GLU A 71 -4.92 -12.18 -11.65
C GLU A 71 -3.67 -11.40 -11.23
N ILE A 72 -2.77 -12.06 -10.53
CA ILE A 72 -1.46 -11.54 -10.21
C ILE A 72 -0.40 -12.58 -10.58
N THR A 73 0.59 -12.16 -11.35
CA THR A 73 1.73 -13.00 -11.71
C THR A 73 2.96 -12.46 -10.98
N ALA A 74 3.54 -13.29 -10.13
CA ALA A 74 4.74 -12.98 -9.37
C ALA A 74 5.71 -14.16 -9.48
N ASN A 75 6.97 -13.89 -9.78
CA ASN A 75 8.00 -14.93 -9.96
C ASN A 75 7.60 -16.04 -10.94
N GLY A 76 6.90 -15.69 -12.02
CA GLY A 76 6.43 -16.63 -13.04
C GLY A 76 5.23 -17.48 -12.65
N ILE A 77 4.65 -17.28 -11.46
CA ILE A 77 3.46 -17.99 -10.99
C ILE A 77 2.26 -17.05 -11.04
N THR A 78 1.17 -17.49 -11.67
CA THR A 78 -0.08 -16.73 -11.71
C THR A 78 -1.05 -17.21 -10.64
N TYR A 79 -1.45 -16.28 -9.79
CA TYR A 79 -2.47 -16.48 -8.76
C TYR A 79 -3.76 -15.80 -9.21
N ARG A 80 -4.91 -16.43 -8.90
CA ARG A 80 -6.24 -15.95 -9.24
C ARG A 80 -7.12 -15.87 -8.01
N GLY A 81 -8.08 -14.97 -8.04
CA GLY A 81 -9.04 -14.83 -6.96
C GLY A 81 -10.03 -13.71 -7.19
N LYS A 82 -10.56 -13.21 -6.10
CA LYS A 82 -11.55 -12.13 -6.05
C LYS A 82 -10.97 -10.89 -5.39
N TRP A 83 -11.42 -9.73 -5.84
CA TRP A 83 -11.09 -8.45 -5.24
C TRP A 83 -12.34 -7.62 -4.94
N LYS A 84 -12.22 -6.73 -3.99
CA LYS A 84 -13.24 -5.71 -3.66
C LYS A 84 -12.57 -4.49 -3.05
N THR A 85 -13.30 -3.37 -3.00
CA THR A 85 -12.91 -2.23 -2.18
C THR A 85 -13.76 -2.21 -0.90
N LEU A 86 -13.14 -1.88 0.22
CA LEU A 86 -13.78 -1.77 1.52
C LEU A 86 -13.01 -0.75 2.37
N ASN A 87 -13.71 0.24 2.94
CA ASN A 87 -13.10 1.25 3.83
C ASN A 87 -11.87 1.95 3.22
N ASN A 88 -11.92 2.27 1.93
CA ASN A 88 -10.81 2.87 1.19
C ASN A 88 -9.55 1.99 1.08
N GLU A 89 -9.73 0.71 1.20
CA GLU A 89 -8.71 -0.31 0.95
C GLU A 89 -9.11 -1.16 -0.25
N ILE A 90 -8.14 -1.74 -0.93
CA ILE A 90 -8.37 -2.85 -1.84
C ILE A 90 -8.14 -4.16 -1.10
N CYS A 91 -9.05 -5.10 -1.26
CA CYS A 91 -9.02 -6.37 -0.57
C CYS A 91 -9.02 -7.53 -1.57
N TYR A 92 -8.14 -8.47 -1.35
CA TYR A 92 -7.94 -9.65 -2.19
C TYR A 92 -8.24 -10.93 -1.45
N LYS A 93 -8.79 -11.89 -2.16
CA LYS A 93 -8.97 -13.25 -1.68
C LYS A 93 -8.59 -14.23 -2.77
N GLN A 94 -7.46 -14.92 -2.61
CA GLN A 94 -7.10 -16.05 -3.47
C GLN A 94 -7.96 -17.27 -3.14
N SER A 95 -8.02 -18.21 -4.09
CA SER A 95 -8.90 -19.39 -3.97
C SER A 95 -8.61 -20.24 -2.73
N ASN A 96 -7.37 -20.23 -2.25
CA ASN A 96 -6.93 -20.99 -1.07
C ASN A 96 -6.90 -20.17 0.23
N TRP A 97 -7.33 -18.91 0.20
CA TRP A 97 -7.39 -18.07 1.41
C TRP A 97 -8.77 -18.15 2.06
N VAL A 98 -8.80 -18.17 3.39
CA VAL A 98 -10.04 -18.14 4.17
C VAL A 98 -10.65 -16.75 4.12
N ASP A 99 -9.81 -15.70 4.32
CA ASP A 99 -10.26 -14.32 4.47
C ASP A 99 -9.65 -13.40 3.40
N TYR A 100 -10.29 -12.23 3.22
CA TYR A 100 -9.73 -11.14 2.44
C TYR A 100 -8.55 -10.52 3.16
N LYS A 101 -7.51 -10.19 2.39
CA LYS A 101 -6.37 -9.37 2.83
C LYS A 101 -6.46 -8.01 2.17
N CYS A 102 -6.48 -6.96 2.98
CA CYS A 102 -6.70 -5.59 2.52
C CYS A 102 -5.42 -4.75 2.64
N VAL A 103 -5.25 -3.84 1.68
CA VAL A 103 -4.15 -2.88 1.64
C VAL A 103 -4.65 -1.51 1.23
N LEU A 104 -3.98 -0.47 1.70
CA LEU A 104 -4.20 0.90 1.25
C LEU A 104 -3.53 1.11 -0.11
N VAL A 105 -4.08 1.99 -0.93
CA VAL A 105 -3.51 2.36 -2.22
C VAL A 105 -3.15 3.83 -2.19
N TYR A 106 -1.89 4.13 -2.46
CA TYR A 106 -1.38 5.48 -2.60
C TYR A 106 -0.86 5.71 -4.01
N VAL A 107 -0.87 6.97 -4.44
CA VAL A 107 -0.26 7.40 -5.70
C VAL A 107 0.81 8.44 -5.41
N GLY A 108 1.95 8.32 -6.09
CA GLY A 108 3.02 9.29 -6.10
C GLY A 108 3.36 9.69 -7.54
N PHE A 109 3.94 10.88 -7.71
CA PHE A 109 4.26 11.45 -9.01
C PHE A 109 5.74 11.82 -9.17
N ASN A 110 6.59 11.43 -8.23
CA ASN A 110 8.03 11.56 -8.37
C ASN A 110 8.51 10.53 -9.40
N ASP A 111 9.09 10.94 -10.50
CA ASP A 111 9.52 10.08 -11.61
C ASP A 111 8.37 9.32 -12.33
N GLY A 112 7.28 10.02 -12.62
CA GLY A 112 6.09 9.44 -13.22
C GLY A 112 5.06 8.99 -12.20
N MET A 113 3.92 8.49 -12.66
CA MET A 113 2.86 8.01 -11.78
C MET A 113 3.19 6.60 -11.29
N LYS A 114 3.31 6.46 -9.97
CA LYS A 114 3.50 5.16 -9.31
C LYS A 114 2.37 4.87 -8.34
N LEU A 115 1.92 3.62 -8.29
CA LEU A 115 0.97 3.14 -7.30
C LEU A 115 1.71 2.33 -6.24
N TYR A 116 1.39 2.61 -4.99
CA TYR A 116 1.96 1.93 -3.83
C TYR A 116 0.84 1.20 -3.09
N PHE A 117 0.93 -0.12 -3.03
CA PHE A 117 0.01 -0.96 -2.26
C PHE A 117 0.63 -1.19 -0.88
N VAL A 118 0.02 -0.61 0.13
CA VAL A 118 0.63 -0.41 1.43
C VAL A 118 -0.12 -1.17 2.50
N LYS A 119 0.55 -2.07 3.17
CA LYS A 119 0.03 -2.76 4.34
C LYS A 119 0.28 -1.90 5.58
N LYS A 120 -0.77 -1.65 6.35
CA LYS A 120 -0.65 -1.06 7.68
C LYS A 120 -0.19 -2.17 8.64
N VAL A 121 1.03 -2.08 9.11
CA VAL A 121 1.58 -2.98 10.10
C VAL A 121 1.43 -2.36 11.46
N ASP A 122 0.61 -2.99 12.27
CA ASP A 122 0.43 -2.81 13.71
C ASP A 122 0.18 -1.38 14.26
N ARG A 123 -0.81 -1.31 15.14
CA ARG A 123 -1.18 -0.27 16.13
C ARG A 123 -0.72 1.17 15.88
N GLY A 124 -0.74 1.59 14.61
CA GLY A 124 -0.86 3.00 14.33
C GLY A 124 0.25 3.66 13.54
N VAL A 125 1.37 3.07 13.14
CA VAL A 125 2.41 3.94 12.58
C VAL A 125 3.36 3.36 11.52
N VAL A 126 3.41 2.08 11.30
CA VAL A 126 4.32 1.52 10.29
C VAL A 126 3.55 1.11 9.04
N TYR A 127 3.91 1.71 7.92
CA TYR A 127 3.39 1.35 6.60
C TYR A 127 4.50 0.64 5.82
N VAL A 128 4.16 -0.50 5.24
CA VAL A 128 5.08 -1.27 4.39
C VAL A 128 4.46 -1.37 3.01
N ALA A 129 5.18 -0.89 1.99
CA ALA A 129 4.77 -1.09 0.61
C ALA A 129 5.00 -2.56 0.25
N GLY A 130 3.91 -3.29 0.03
CA GLY A 130 3.99 -4.67 -0.46
C GLY A 130 4.31 -4.70 -1.95
N MET A 131 3.61 -3.87 -2.72
CA MET A 131 3.75 -3.81 -4.18
C MET A 131 3.82 -2.37 -4.66
N ILE A 132 4.71 -2.11 -5.62
CA ILE A 132 4.87 -0.82 -6.29
C ILE A 132 4.66 -1.03 -7.78
N TYR A 133 3.68 -0.34 -8.34
CA TYR A 133 3.40 -0.39 -9.78
C TYR A 133 3.90 0.89 -10.44
N GLU A 134 4.80 0.74 -11.38
CA GLU A 134 5.48 1.82 -12.09
C GLU A 134 4.91 2.04 -13.49
N GLU A 135 4.27 1.03 -14.05
CA GLU A 135 3.68 1.09 -15.38
C GLU A 135 2.22 0.63 -15.33
N ILE A 136 1.35 1.45 -15.93
CA ILE A 136 -0.08 1.19 -16.02
C ILE A 136 -0.48 1.27 -17.48
N TYR A 137 -0.79 0.13 -18.08
CA TYR A 137 -1.25 0.07 -19.48
C TYR A 137 -2.77 0.12 -19.54
N LYS A 138 -3.28 1.18 -20.18
CA LYS A 138 -4.70 1.26 -20.56
C LYS A 138 -4.96 0.34 -21.75
N SER A 139 -6.08 -0.36 -21.68
CA SER A 139 -6.69 -1.19 -22.70
C SER A 139 -6.26 -2.65 -22.73
N ILE A 140 -6.71 -3.38 -21.74
CA ILE A 140 -7.20 -4.71 -22.05
C ILE A 140 -8.70 -4.51 -22.37
N LYS A 141 -9.12 -4.79 -23.59
CA LYS A 141 -10.56 -4.96 -23.88
C LYS A 141 -11.00 -6.18 -23.10
N LEU A 142 -11.57 -5.95 -21.94
CA LEU A 142 -12.17 -6.95 -21.07
C LEU A 142 -13.63 -7.13 -21.45
#